data_51dc3d3838f4fc3e84a15d1d3f1aee88
#
_entry.id   51dc3d3838f4fc3e84a15d1d3f1aee88
#
_cell.length_a   1.000
_cell.length_b   1.000
_cell.length_c   1.000
_cell.angle_alpha   90.00
_cell.angle_beta   90.00
_cell.angle_gamma   90.00
#
_symmetry.space_group_name_H-M   'P 1'
#
loop_
_entity.id
_entity.type
_entity.pdbx_description
1 polymer ?
#
loop_
_entity_poly.entity_id
_entity_poly.type
_entity_poly.pdbx_seq_one_letter_code
_entity_poly.pdbx_strand_id
1 'polypeptide(L)'
;MKEQFKIFLSQLSKTNATLDYFVDFNKVARNVHKIAIKLNQLNYLIGKENIEEAINELYEENPKVFEVLDILIAVRNKNAKTLDNTGKITLLESYFTSPKGVLEYIYETGLAEVFKNKEISNLVDYVFGIEVGLDTNARKNRGGDNMSKAVSLLFDKEGIYYKKEVSSTLFLDIESLGVDVKRFDFVIKTKRKTYLIETNFYNTGGSKLNEVARAY
;
A
#
# COMPACT_ATOMS: atom_id res chain seq x y z
N MET A 1 1.51 21.26 -32.74
CA MET A 1 0.95 20.93 -31.42
C MET A 1 0.11 19.64 -31.42
N LYS A 2 -0.93 19.47 -32.27
CA LYS A 2 -1.73 18.23 -32.33
C LYS A 2 -0.94 16.97 -32.73
N GLU A 3 0.02 17.08 -33.64
CA GLU A 3 0.87 15.96 -34.11
C GLU A 3 1.83 15.50 -33.02
N GLN A 4 2.51 16.43 -32.33
CA GLN A 4 3.39 16.14 -31.21
C GLN A 4 2.66 15.49 -30.04
N PHE A 5 1.41 15.90 -29.80
CA PHE A 5 0.57 15.29 -28.77
C PHE A 5 0.16 13.85 -29.14
N LYS A 6 -0.13 13.57 -30.42
CA LYS A 6 -0.40 12.20 -30.88
C LYS A 6 0.83 11.30 -30.75
N ILE A 7 2.02 11.82 -31.08
CA ILE A 7 3.28 11.09 -30.87
C ILE A 7 3.51 10.81 -29.39
N PHE A 8 3.27 11.79 -28.51
CA PHE A 8 3.33 11.59 -27.06
C PHE A 8 2.37 10.48 -26.60
N LEU A 9 1.11 10.51 -27.01
CA LEU A 9 0.13 9.49 -26.64
C LEU A 9 0.50 8.10 -27.16
N SER A 10 1.13 8.01 -28.36
CA SER A 10 1.56 6.72 -28.91
C SER A 10 2.76 6.11 -28.20
N GLN A 11 3.51 6.92 -27.46
CA GLN A 11 4.69 6.52 -26.68
C GLN A 11 4.35 6.17 -25.23
N LEU A 12 3.14 6.51 -24.77
CA LEU A 12 2.67 6.07 -23.45
C LEU A 12 2.58 4.53 -23.44
N SER A 13 3.18 3.90 -22.44
CA SER A 13 3.05 2.46 -22.27
C SER A 13 1.56 2.12 -22.08
N LYS A 14 1.10 0.99 -22.61
CA LYS A 14 -0.30 0.51 -22.52
C LYS A 14 -0.65 0.05 -21.10
N THR A 15 -0.46 0.91 -20.10
CA THR A 15 -0.56 0.56 -18.67
C THR A 15 -1.95 0.13 -18.24
N ASN A 16 -2.98 0.60 -18.94
CA ASN A 16 -4.38 0.24 -18.67
C ASN A 16 -4.93 -0.76 -19.70
N ALA A 17 -4.08 -1.30 -20.57
CA ALA A 17 -4.50 -2.19 -21.66
C ALA A 17 -4.20 -3.66 -21.38
N THR A 18 -3.43 -3.98 -20.34
CA THR A 18 -3.05 -5.34 -19.97
C THR A 18 -3.68 -5.72 -18.63
N LEU A 19 -4.18 -6.94 -18.51
CA LEU A 19 -4.88 -7.40 -17.30
C LEU A 19 -3.96 -7.50 -16.09
N ASP A 20 -2.68 -7.77 -16.29
CA ASP A 20 -1.64 -7.80 -15.25
C ASP A 20 -1.36 -6.44 -14.60
N TYR A 21 -1.76 -5.35 -15.24
CA TYR A 21 -1.74 -4.02 -14.62
C TYR A 21 -2.63 -3.95 -13.38
N PHE A 22 -3.76 -4.64 -13.37
CA PHE A 22 -4.74 -4.52 -12.29
C PHE A 22 -4.33 -5.29 -11.03
N VAL A 23 -3.74 -6.46 -11.16
CA VAL A 23 -3.31 -7.31 -10.04
C VAL A 23 -2.07 -8.09 -10.43
N ASP A 24 -1.06 -8.11 -9.56
CA ASP A 24 0.06 -9.04 -9.64
C ASP A 24 -0.24 -10.29 -8.80
N PHE A 25 -0.96 -11.25 -9.38
CA PHE A 25 -1.32 -12.50 -8.70
C PHE A 25 -0.10 -13.31 -8.24
N ASN A 26 1.03 -13.25 -8.94
CA ASN A 26 2.25 -13.95 -8.52
C ASN A 26 2.80 -13.35 -7.22
N LYS A 27 2.76 -12.03 -7.08
CA LYS A 27 3.14 -11.33 -5.85
C LYS A 27 2.17 -11.64 -4.71
N VAL A 28 0.87 -11.58 -4.97
CA VAL A 28 -0.18 -11.92 -4.00
C VAL A 28 0.02 -13.35 -3.49
N ALA A 29 0.15 -14.33 -4.39
CA ALA A 29 0.37 -15.72 -4.04
C ALA A 29 1.63 -15.92 -3.19
N ARG A 30 2.74 -15.28 -3.55
CA ARG A 30 3.98 -15.34 -2.75
C ARG A 30 3.81 -14.75 -1.35
N ASN A 31 3.05 -13.67 -1.19
CA ASN A 31 2.80 -13.06 0.12
C ASN A 31 1.98 -14.01 1.01
N VAL A 32 0.89 -14.55 0.47
CA VAL A 32 0.03 -15.50 1.20
C VAL A 32 0.79 -16.77 1.54
N HIS A 33 1.57 -17.31 0.61
CA HIS A 33 2.33 -18.54 0.83
C HIS A 33 3.30 -18.46 2.02
N LYS A 34 3.92 -17.29 2.26
CA LYS A 34 4.83 -17.07 3.40
C LYS A 34 4.17 -17.28 4.76
N ILE A 35 2.87 -17.07 4.86
CA ILE A 35 2.11 -17.14 6.11
C ILE A 35 1.02 -18.22 6.11
N ALA A 36 0.90 -18.98 5.00
CA ALA A 36 -0.17 -19.96 4.81
C ALA A 36 -0.23 -21.02 5.94
N ILE A 37 0.90 -21.46 6.45
CA ILE A 37 0.95 -22.43 7.56
C ILE A 37 0.28 -21.83 8.81
N LYS A 38 0.60 -20.59 9.17
CA LYS A 38 0.00 -19.90 10.31
C LYS A 38 -1.50 -19.69 10.12
N LEU A 39 -1.91 -19.28 8.91
CA LEU A 39 -3.32 -19.11 8.56
C LEU A 39 -4.10 -20.43 8.65
N ASN A 40 -3.51 -21.54 8.19
CA ASN A 40 -4.13 -22.85 8.31
C ASN A 40 -4.30 -23.28 9.77
N GLN A 41 -3.33 -22.98 10.64
CA GLN A 41 -3.49 -23.22 12.08
C GLN A 41 -4.56 -22.31 12.69
N LEU A 42 -4.64 -21.04 12.32
CA LEU A 42 -5.69 -20.11 12.75
C LEU A 42 -7.10 -20.52 12.28
N ASN A 43 -7.24 -21.31 11.21
CA ASN A 43 -8.53 -21.88 10.81
C ASN A 43 -9.17 -22.70 11.94
N TYR A 44 -8.38 -23.18 12.92
CA TYR A 44 -8.88 -23.84 14.12
C TYR A 44 -9.90 -23.02 14.90
N LEU A 45 -9.80 -21.69 14.85
CA LEU A 45 -10.69 -20.76 15.53
C LEU A 45 -12.07 -20.64 14.86
N ILE A 46 -12.18 -21.04 13.59
CA ILE A 46 -13.41 -20.87 12.82
C ILE A 46 -14.50 -21.83 13.32
N GLY A 47 -15.65 -21.29 13.69
CA GLY A 47 -16.81 -22.03 14.16
C GLY A 47 -16.69 -22.55 15.58
N LYS A 48 -15.72 -22.08 16.37
CA LYS A 48 -15.63 -22.40 17.79
C LYS A 48 -16.67 -21.61 18.58
N GLU A 49 -17.46 -22.31 19.41
CA GLU A 49 -18.42 -21.68 20.30
C GLU A 49 -17.72 -20.95 21.45
N ASN A 50 -16.68 -21.56 22.01
CA ASN A 50 -15.81 -20.96 23.02
C ASN A 50 -14.51 -20.52 22.40
N ILE A 51 -14.46 -19.28 21.90
CA ILE A 51 -13.29 -18.73 21.22
C ILE A 51 -12.11 -18.54 22.19
N GLU A 52 -12.38 -18.24 23.46
CA GLU A 52 -11.34 -18.06 24.48
C GLU A 52 -10.57 -19.35 24.74
N GLU A 53 -11.28 -20.46 24.93
CA GLU A 53 -10.66 -21.79 25.10
C GLU A 53 -9.83 -22.17 23.88
N ALA A 54 -10.38 -21.98 22.68
CA ALA A 54 -9.68 -22.28 21.43
C ALA A 54 -8.42 -21.42 21.22
N ILE A 55 -8.43 -20.16 21.67
CA ILE A 55 -7.24 -19.30 21.65
C ILE A 55 -6.19 -19.83 22.62
N ASN A 56 -6.58 -20.21 23.85
CA ASN A 56 -5.64 -20.74 24.84
C ASN A 56 -4.98 -22.02 24.33
N GLU A 57 -5.77 -22.98 23.82
CA GLU A 57 -5.26 -24.23 23.25
C GLU A 57 -4.26 -23.98 22.12
N LEU A 58 -4.64 -23.10 21.17
CA LEU A 58 -3.77 -22.79 20.03
C LEU A 58 -2.52 -22.00 20.44
N TYR A 59 -2.63 -21.16 21.47
CA TYR A 59 -1.51 -20.40 22.02
C TYR A 59 -0.49 -21.30 22.74
N GLU A 60 -0.95 -22.31 23.46
CA GLU A 60 -0.12 -23.33 24.09
C GLU A 60 0.63 -24.17 23.04
N GLU A 61 -0.05 -24.54 21.96
CA GLU A 61 0.54 -25.33 20.86
C GLU A 61 1.56 -24.50 20.06
N ASN A 62 1.17 -23.30 19.61
CA ASN A 62 2.03 -22.46 18.77
C ASN A 62 1.66 -20.97 18.87
N PRO A 63 2.24 -20.22 19.81
CA PRO A 63 1.93 -18.79 19.98
C PRO A 63 2.26 -17.93 18.75
N LYS A 64 3.21 -18.38 17.90
CA LYS A 64 3.64 -17.64 16.70
C LYS A 64 2.57 -17.55 15.61
N VAL A 65 1.50 -18.33 15.68
CA VAL A 65 0.41 -18.24 14.70
C VAL A 65 -0.31 -16.90 14.77
N PHE A 66 -0.34 -16.30 15.96
CA PHE A 66 -1.02 -15.03 16.18
C PHE A 66 -0.27 -13.80 15.63
N GLU A 67 1.01 -13.95 15.27
CA GLU A 67 1.81 -12.87 14.67
C GLU A 67 1.28 -12.38 13.31
N VAL A 68 0.31 -13.05 12.71
CA VAL A 68 -0.26 -12.72 11.41
C VAL A 68 -1.73 -12.27 11.49
N LEU A 69 -2.23 -12.01 12.70
CA LEU A 69 -3.62 -11.55 12.87
C LEU A 69 -3.88 -10.16 12.27
N ASP A 70 -2.86 -9.32 12.20
CA ASP A 70 -2.92 -7.99 11.62
C ASP A 70 -3.40 -8.00 10.16
N ILE A 71 -3.00 -9.00 9.38
CA ILE A 71 -3.43 -9.10 7.99
C ILE A 71 -4.93 -9.35 7.86
N LEU A 72 -5.58 -9.98 8.83
CA LEU A 72 -7.02 -10.25 8.77
C LEU A 72 -7.88 -8.98 8.79
N ILE A 73 -7.31 -7.87 9.25
CA ILE A 73 -7.91 -6.53 9.17
C ILE A 73 -7.20 -5.62 8.15
N ALA A 74 -6.55 -6.22 7.15
CA ALA A 74 -5.83 -5.52 6.07
C ALA A 74 -4.68 -4.61 6.54
N VAL A 75 -4.08 -4.88 7.70
CA VAL A 75 -2.91 -4.19 8.21
C VAL A 75 -1.66 -5.01 7.91
N ARG A 76 -0.61 -4.39 7.37
CA ARG A 76 0.70 -5.02 7.11
C ARG A 76 1.81 -4.45 7.98
N ASN A 77 1.53 -3.38 8.71
CA ASN A 77 2.53 -2.70 9.53
C ASN A 77 2.46 -3.20 10.96
N LYS A 78 3.39 -4.06 11.36
CA LYS A 78 3.50 -4.59 12.72
C LYS A 78 3.69 -3.50 13.79
N ASN A 79 4.28 -2.37 13.40
CA ASN A 79 4.47 -1.20 14.26
C ASN A 79 3.29 -0.22 14.22
N ALA A 80 2.13 -0.64 13.68
CA ALA A 80 0.94 0.19 13.69
C ALA A 80 0.56 0.52 15.13
N LYS A 81 0.32 1.82 15.39
CA LYS A 81 -0.15 2.30 16.68
C LYS A 81 -1.67 2.28 16.70
N THR A 82 -2.23 1.86 17.81
CA THR A 82 -3.66 1.89 18.09
C THR A 82 -3.92 2.52 19.45
N LEU A 83 -5.15 2.92 19.70
CA LEU A 83 -5.61 3.31 21.02
C LEU A 83 -6.28 2.09 21.65
N ASP A 84 -5.86 1.75 22.86
CA ASP A 84 -6.58 0.76 23.66
C ASP A 84 -7.88 1.34 24.24
N ASN A 85 -8.67 0.52 24.89
CA ASN A 85 -9.96 0.93 25.51
C ASN A 85 -9.82 1.95 26.63
N THR A 86 -8.59 2.23 27.11
CA THR A 86 -8.29 3.29 28.07
C THR A 86 -7.83 4.60 27.40
N GLY A 87 -7.71 4.62 26.06
CA GLY A 87 -7.20 5.76 25.30
C GLY A 87 -5.66 5.86 25.26
N LYS A 88 -4.93 4.84 25.74
CA LYS A 88 -3.47 4.80 25.70
C LYS A 88 -3.01 4.30 24.33
N ILE A 89 -1.97 4.94 23.79
CA ILE A 89 -1.32 4.51 22.55
C ILE A 89 -0.50 3.25 22.83
N THR A 90 -0.80 2.19 22.09
CA THR A 90 -0.09 0.91 22.14
C THR A 90 0.29 0.43 20.73
N LEU A 91 1.21 -0.52 20.64
CA LEU A 91 1.55 -1.15 19.36
C LEU A 91 0.58 -2.32 19.10
N LEU A 92 0.14 -2.44 17.86
CA LEU A 92 -0.76 -3.52 17.45
C LEU A 92 -0.18 -4.92 17.78
N GLU A 93 1.12 -5.11 17.54
CA GLU A 93 1.80 -6.38 17.83
C GLU A 93 1.80 -6.78 19.32
N SER A 94 1.62 -5.80 20.24
CA SER A 94 1.59 -6.10 21.68
C SER A 94 0.39 -6.95 22.08
N TYR A 95 -0.72 -6.91 21.34
CA TYR A 95 -1.87 -7.77 21.55
C TYR A 95 -1.58 -9.25 21.30
N PHE A 96 -0.58 -9.56 20.49
CA PHE A 96 -0.26 -10.94 20.07
C PHE A 96 0.69 -11.65 21.03
N THR A 97 1.11 -10.99 22.10
CA THR A 97 2.11 -11.51 23.05
C THR A 97 1.52 -12.32 24.20
N SER A 98 0.20 -12.42 24.29
CA SER A 98 -0.50 -13.20 25.30
C SER A 98 -1.89 -13.63 24.80
N PRO A 99 -2.45 -14.77 25.34
CA PRO A 99 -3.80 -15.21 25.00
C PRO A 99 -4.86 -14.14 25.27
N LYS A 100 -4.73 -13.42 26.38
CA LYS A 100 -5.64 -12.32 26.75
C LYS A 100 -5.60 -11.18 25.74
N GLY A 101 -4.40 -10.78 25.29
CA GLY A 101 -4.25 -9.75 24.27
C GLY A 101 -4.83 -10.19 22.92
N VAL A 102 -4.60 -11.44 22.52
CA VAL A 102 -5.22 -12.01 21.32
C VAL A 102 -6.75 -12.00 21.42
N LEU A 103 -7.29 -12.39 22.55
CA LEU A 103 -8.73 -12.39 22.80
C LEU A 103 -9.32 -10.97 22.68
N GLU A 104 -8.69 -9.99 23.34
CA GLU A 104 -9.08 -8.59 23.26
C GLU A 104 -9.06 -8.09 21.81
N TYR A 105 -7.98 -8.36 21.06
CA TYR A 105 -7.87 -8.01 19.66
C TYR A 105 -8.99 -8.59 18.80
N ILE A 106 -9.29 -9.87 18.96
CA ILE A 106 -10.31 -10.58 18.17
C ILE A 106 -11.71 -10.02 18.46
N TYR A 107 -12.00 -9.65 19.71
CA TYR A 107 -13.28 -9.01 20.06
C TYR A 107 -13.36 -7.57 19.57
N GLU A 108 -12.36 -6.74 19.82
CA GLU A 108 -12.36 -5.32 19.44
C GLU A 108 -12.40 -5.11 17.93
N THR A 109 -11.82 -6.04 17.15
CA THR A 109 -11.89 -6.00 15.69
C THR A 109 -13.16 -6.61 15.09
N GLY A 110 -14.00 -7.27 15.91
CA GLY A 110 -15.19 -7.99 15.46
C GLY A 110 -14.90 -9.35 14.81
N LEU A 111 -13.65 -9.81 14.78
CA LEU A 111 -13.29 -11.12 14.21
C LEU A 111 -13.92 -12.27 14.98
N ALA A 112 -14.26 -12.09 16.27
CA ALA A 112 -14.93 -13.09 17.07
C ALA A 112 -16.25 -13.53 16.44
N GLU A 113 -17.09 -12.59 16.04
CA GLU A 113 -18.37 -12.88 15.39
C GLU A 113 -18.19 -13.50 14.00
N VAL A 114 -17.22 -13.00 13.22
CA VAL A 114 -16.88 -13.53 11.91
C VAL A 114 -16.46 -15.00 11.98
N PHE A 115 -15.67 -15.38 12.98
CA PHE A 115 -15.24 -16.76 13.19
C PHE A 115 -16.39 -17.63 13.69
N LYS A 116 -17.14 -17.17 14.70
CA LYS A 116 -18.26 -17.89 15.28
C LYS A 116 -19.34 -18.21 14.25
N ASN A 117 -19.72 -17.22 13.46
CA ASN A 117 -20.78 -17.34 12.45
C ASN A 117 -20.30 -18.04 11.16
N LYS A 118 -19.03 -18.41 11.07
CA LYS A 118 -18.43 -19.05 9.87
C LYS A 118 -18.61 -18.23 8.60
N GLU A 119 -18.58 -16.88 8.72
CA GLU A 119 -18.66 -15.99 7.58
C GLU A 119 -17.43 -16.15 6.67
N ILE A 120 -16.33 -16.62 7.24
CA ILE A 120 -15.12 -17.04 6.55
C ILE A 120 -14.92 -18.52 6.82
N SER A 121 -14.68 -19.31 5.77
CA SER A 121 -14.44 -20.76 5.87
C SER A 121 -12.96 -21.13 5.81
N ASN A 122 -12.12 -20.26 5.23
CA ASN A 122 -10.69 -20.49 5.06
C ASN A 122 -9.92 -19.16 5.08
N LEU A 123 -9.00 -19.01 6.03
CA LEU A 123 -8.23 -17.78 6.21
C LEU A 123 -7.17 -17.60 5.11
N VAL A 124 -6.71 -18.65 4.45
CA VAL A 124 -5.77 -18.52 3.33
C VAL A 124 -6.46 -17.84 2.14
N ASP A 125 -7.68 -18.28 1.81
CA ASP A 125 -8.47 -17.70 0.72
C ASP A 125 -8.92 -16.27 1.07
N TYR A 126 -9.32 -16.04 2.32
CA TYR A 126 -9.68 -14.72 2.82
C TYR A 126 -8.51 -13.73 2.69
N VAL A 127 -7.31 -14.12 3.16
CA VAL A 127 -6.11 -13.29 3.06
C VAL A 127 -5.67 -13.09 1.61
N PHE A 128 -5.89 -14.08 0.75
CA PHE A 128 -5.65 -13.90 -0.69
C PHE A 128 -6.51 -12.75 -1.26
N GLY A 129 -7.79 -12.70 -0.89
CA GLY A 129 -8.67 -11.58 -1.26
C GLY A 129 -8.21 -10.23 -0.69
N ILE A 130 -7.79 -10.19 0.58
CA ILE A 130 -7.21 -8.98 1.20
C ILE A 130 -5.96 -8.51 0.44
N GLU A 131 -5.04 -9.42 0.13
CA GLU A 131 -3.80 -9.10 -0.59
C GLU A 131 -4.08 -8.53 -1.99
N VAL A 132 -5.09 -9.05 -2.69
CA VAL A 132 -5.58 -8.48 -3.95
C VAL A 132 -6.08 -7.05 -3.74
N GLY A 133 -6.88 -6.81 -2.70
CA GLY A 133 -7.36 -5.47 -2.35
C GLY A 133 -6.23 -4.49 -2.02
N LEU A 134 -5.25 -4.93 -1.25
CA LEU A 134 -4.07 -4.13 -0.89
C LEU A 134 -3.13 -3.86 -2.08
N ASP A 135 -3.16 -4.69 -3.13
CA ASP A 135 -2.38 -4.46 -4.36
C ASP A 135 -2.93 -3.28 -5.20
N THR A 136 -4.13 -2.77 -4.90
CA THR A 136 -4.66 -1.56 -5.55
C THR A 136 -3.78 -0.33 -5.33
N ASN A 137 -3.11 -0.22 -4.18
CA ASN A 137 -2.14 0.84 -3.92
C ASN A 137 -0.88 0.66 -4.77
N ALA A 138 -0.41 -0.58 -4.95
CA ALA A 138 0.69 -0.89 -5.86
C ALA A 138 0.33 -0.55 -7.31
N ARG A 139 -0.94 -0.73 -7.73
CA ARG A 139 -1.44 -0.29 -9.03
C ARG A 139 -1.32 1.22 -9.24
N LYS A 140 -1.65 2.03 -8.23
CA LYS A 140 -1.47 3.49 -8.29
C LYS A 140 -0.01 3.86 -8.49
N ASN A 141 0.89 3.20 -7.77
CA ASN A 141 2.34 3.42 -7.90
C ASN A 141 2.84 3.00 -9.28
N ARG A 142 2.39 1.83 -9.80
CA ARG A 142 2.70 1.41 -11.17
C ARG A 142 2.27 2.44 -12.22
N GLY A 143 1.11 3.10 -12.03
CA GLY A 143 0.65 4.18 -12.89
C GLY A 143 1.59 5.37 -12.90
N GLY A 144 2.04 5.83 -11.73
CA GLY A 144 3.02 6.91 -11.58
C GLY A 144 4.36 6.57 -12.20
N ASP A 145 4.90 5.38 -11.92
CA ASP A 145 6.17 4.89 -12.47
C ASP A 145 6.16 4.84 -14.01
N ASN A 146 5.05 4.41 -14.59
CA ASN A 146 4.91 4.32 -16.03
C ASN A 146 4.84 5.70 -16.69
N MET A 147 4.18 6.67 -16.05
CA MET A 147 4.17 8.06 -16.52
C MET A 147 5.58 8.68 -16.45
N SER A 148 6.26 8.49 -15.32
CA SER A 148 7.64 8.95 -15.17
C SER A 148 8.59 8.32 -16.21
N LYS A 149 8.42 7.02 -16.53
CA LYS A 149 9.18 6.35 -17.60
C LYS A 149 8.87 6.97 -18.97
N ALA A 150 7.62 7.20 -19.30
CA ALA A 150 7.22 7.80 -20.58
C ALA A 150 7.83 9.19 -20.76
N VAL A 151 7.79 10.02 -19.72
CA VAL A 151 8.39 11.37 -19.72
C VAL A 151 9.92 11.28 -19.88
N SER A 152 10.58 10.33 -19.20
CA SER A 152 12.02 10.10 -19.36
C SER A 152 12.39 9.78 -20.80
N LEU A 153 11.67 8.85 -21.43
CA LEU A 153 11.93 8.47 -22.83
C LEU A 153 11.80 9.64 -23.80
N LEU A 154 10.87 10.57 -23.52
CA LEU A 154 10.76 11.80 -24.30
C LEU A 154 11.97 12.71 -24.13
N PHE A 155 12.42 12.93 -22.89
CA PHE A 155 13.59 13.74 -22.61
C PHE A 155 14.86 13.14 -23.24
N ASP A 156 15.03 11.82 -23.13
CA ASP A 156 16.15 11.09 -23.72
C ASP A 156 16.15 11.24 -25.27
N LYS A 157 14.98 11.09 -25.90
CA LYS A 157 14.81 11.23 -27.35
C LYS A 157 15.15 12.63 -27.86
N GLU A 158 14.75 13.65 -27.10
CA GLU A 158 15.01 15.06 -27.43
C GLU A 158 16.40 15.54 -26.95
N GLY A 159 17.23 14.65 -26.39
CA GLY A 159 18.54 14.96 -25.86
C GLY A 159 18.54 15.95 -24.70
N ILE A 160 17.46 15.98 -23.91
CA ILE A 160 17.30 16.86 -22.77
C ILE A 160 17.94 16.21 -21.55
N TYR A 161 18.95 16.88 -20.96
CA TYR A 161 19.55 16.41 -19.72
C TYR A 161 18.68 16.77 -18.54
N TYR A 162 18.34 15.77 -17.71
CA TYR A 162 17.50 15.90 -16.52
C TYR A 162 18.05 15.08 -15.34
N LYS A 163 17.60 15.41 -14.13
CA LYS A 163 17.77 14.59 -12.93
C LYS A 163 16.42 14.13 -12.44
N LYS A 164 16.33 12.88 -11.96
CA LYS A 164 15.11 12.30 -11.37
C LYS A 164 15.10 12.41 -9.86
N GLU A 165 13.89 12.45 -9.28
CA GLU A 165 13.65 12.28 -7.85
C GLU A 165 14.48 13.24 -6.99
N VAL A 166 14.46 14.53 -7.34
CA VAL A 166 15.31 15.55 -6.71
C VAL A 166 14.58 16.23 -5.56
N SER A 167 15.18 16.23 -4.37
CA SER A 167 14.64 16.92 -3.19
C SER A 167 14.71 18.43 -3.33
N SER A 168 13.67 19.15 -2.85
CA SER A 168 13.64 20.61 -2.75
C SER A 168 14.77 21.17 -1.89
N THR A 169 15.30 20.39 -0.95
CA THR A 169 16.43 20.78 -0.10
C THR A 169 17.73 21.09 -0.88
N LEU A 170 17.81 20.68 -2.16
CA LEU A 170 18.95 21.00 -3.03
C LEU A 170 18.82 22.39 -3.70
N PHE A 171 17.75 23.13 -3.45
CA PHE A 171 17.43 24.43 -4.04
C PHE A 171 17.22 25.48 -2.93
N LEU A 172 18.25 25.69 -2.11
CA LEU A 172 18.22 26.61 -0.97
C LEU A 172 18.00 28.09 -1.38
N ASP A 173 18.20 28.40 -2.65
CA ASP A 173 18.03 29.72 -3.27
C ASP A 173 16.59 29.99 -3.74
N ILE A 174 15.67 29.02 -3.60
CA ILE A 174 14.27 29.18 -4.02
C ILE A 174 13.35 29.33 -2.81
N GLU A 175 13.20 30.55 -2.33
CA GLU A 175 12.34 30.88 -1.15
C GLU A 175 10.88 30.45 -1.33
N SER A 176 10.37 30.44 -2.57
CA SER A 176 8.99 30.06 -2.86
C SER A 176 8.66 28.58 -2.61
N LEU A 177 9.65 27.71 -2.38
CA LEU A 177 9.42 26.30 -2.07
C LEU A 177 8.96 26.08 -0.60
N GLY A 178 9.09 27.11 0.26
CA GLY A 178 8.69 27.06 1.67
C GLY A 178 9.57 26.13 2.51
N VAL A 179 9.08 25.78 3.69
CA VAL A 179 9.80 24.91 4.65
C VAL A 179 9.53 23.43 4.46
N ASP A 180 8.50 23.08 3.70
CA ASP A 180 8.13 21.67 3.43
C ASP A 180 9.11 21.03 2.44
N VAL A 181 9.62 19.87 2.80
CA VAL A 181 10.47 19.07 1.90
C VAL A 181 9.61 18.46 0.80
N LYS A 182 9.78 18.97 -0.42
CA LYS A 182 9.17 18.41 -1.63
C LYS A 182 10.17 17.58 -2.42
N ARG A 183 9.67 16.64 -3.21
CA ARG A 183 10.49 15.83 -4.12
C ARG A 183 9.90 15.94 -5.51
N PHE A 184 10.73 16.37 -6.46
CA PHE A 184 10.30 16.58 -7.83
C PHE A 184 10.67 15.36 -8.68
N ASP A 185 9.74 14.88 -9.51
CA ASP A 185 9.99 13.74 -10.40
C ASP A 185 11.14 14.02 -11.36
N PHE A 186 11.20 15.23 -11.91
CA PHE A 186 12.30 15.65 -12.78
C PHE A 186 12.74 17.09 -12.51
N VAL A 187 14.03 17.31 -12.69
CA VAL A 187 14.63 18.64 -12.68
C VAL A 187 15.50 18.82 -13.92
N ILE A 188 15.22 19.88 -14.69
CA ILE A 188 15.99 20.28 -15.85
C ILE A 188 16.65 21.62 -15.55
N LYS A 189 17.97 21.66 -15.60
CA LYS A 189 18.75 22.89 -15.44
C LYS A 189 19.27 23.39 -16.80
N THR A 190 18.89 24.60 -17.16
CA THR A 190 19.45 25.32 -18.30
C THR A 190 20.39 26.43 -17.81
N LYS A 191 21.07 27.10 -18.72
CA LYS A 191 21.94 28.27 -18.39
C LYS A 191 21.16 29.42 -17.72
N ARG A 192 19.83 29.49 -17.91
CA ARG A 192 19.00 30.62 -17.47
C ARG A 192 17.89 30.26 -16.52
N LYS A 193 17.46 28.99 -16.54
CA LYS A 193 16.26 28.55 -15.78
C LYS A 193 16.45 27.15 -15.24
N THR A 194 15.83 26.89 -14.10
CA THR A 194 15.61 25.56 -13.54
C THR A 194 14.12 25.24 -13.65
N TYR A 195 13.81 24.10 -14.25
CA TYR A 195 12.44 23.58 -14.34
C TYR A 195 12.29 22.47 -13.30
N LEU A 196 11.30 22.60 -12.43
CA LEU A 196 10.89 21.62 -11.45
C LEU A 196 9.61 20.97 -11.98
N ILE A 197 9.64 19.68 -12.23
CA ILE A 197 8.57 18.97 -12.93
C ILE A 197 8.04 17.87 -12.05
N GLU A 198 6.71 17.85 -11.92
CA GLU A 198 5.93 16.82 -11.27
C GLU A 198 5.05 16.14 -12.31
N THR A 199 5.06 14.82 -12.36
CA THR A 199 4.27 14.06 -13.31
C THR A 199 3.11 13.37 -12.62
N ASN A 200 1.89 13.68 -13.04
CA ASN A 200 0.68 13.09 -12.49
C ASN A 200 -0.14 12.46 -13.60
N PHE A 201 -0.54 11.21 -13.41
CA PHE A 201 -1.46 10.51 -14.30
C PHE A 201 -2.81 10.32 -13.63
N TYR A 202 -3.85 10.92 -14.21
CA TYR A 202 -5.22 10.79 -13.74
C TYR A 202 -6.06 10.08 -14.79
N ASN A 203 -6.65 8.95 -14.40
CA ASN A 203 -7.50 8.15 -15.29
C ASN A 203 -8.97 8.61 -15.26
N THR A 204 -9.36 9.29 -14.19
CA THR A 204 -10.72 9.80 -13.95
C THR A 204 -10.66 11.11 -13.18
N GLY A 205 -11.69 11.97 -13.31
CA GLY A 205 -11.83 13.17 -12.50
C GLY A 205 -11.97 12.82 -11.00
N GLY A 206 -11.35 13.61 -10.14
CA GLY A 206 -11.41 13.43 -8.68
C GLY A 206 -10.81 14.61 -7.92
N SER A 207 -10.99 14.61 -6.59
CA SER A 207 -10.52 15.68 -5.68
C SER A 207 -9.01 15.94 -5.77
N LYS A 208 -8.23 14.94 -6.15
CA LYS A 208 -6.77 15.03 -6.27
C LYS A 208 -6.27 16.02 -7.32
N LEU A 209 -7.06 16.28 -8.38
CA LEU A 209 -6.77 17.33 -9.36
C LEU A 209 -6.77 18.72 -8.71
N ASN A 210 -7.72 18.96 -7.79
CA ASN A 210 -7.84 20.22 -7.08
C ASN A 210 -6.76 20.37 -5.99
N GLU A 211 -6.31 19.28 -5.37
CA GLU A 211 -5.22 19.29 -4.40
C GLU A 211 -3.89 19.66 -5.05
N VAL A 212 -3.57 19.05 -6.19
CA VAL A 212 -2.33 19.34 -6.92
C VAL A 212 -2.31 20.79 -7.41
N ALA A 213 -3.43 21.29 -7.96
CA ALA A 213 -3.53 22.67 -8.41
C ALA A 213 -3.41 23.72 -7.28
N ARG A 214 -3.65 23.33 -6.01
CA ARG A 214 -3.47 24.20 -4.84
C ARG A 214 -2.09 24.10 -4.20
N ALA A 215 -1.36 23.04 -4.46
CA ALA A 215 -0.04 22.77 -3.86
C ALA A 215 1.12 23.43 -4.62
N TYR A 216 0.85 23.93 -5.86
CA TYR A 216 1.81 24.61 -6.74
C TYR A 216 1.23 25.94 -7.23
#